data_e509938c1500454e4a4ef827cbc871f8
#
_entry.id   e509938c1500454e4a4ef827cbc871f8
#
_cell.length_a   1.000
_cell.length_b   1.000
_cell.length_c   1.000
_cell.angle_alpha   90.00
_cell.angle_beta   90.00
_cell.angle_gamma   90.00
#
_symmetry.space_group_name_H-M   'P 1'
#
loop_
_entity.id
_entity.type
_entity.pdbx_description
1 polymer ?
#
loop_
_entity_poly.entity_id
_entity_poly.type
_entity_poly.pdbx_seq_one_letter_code
_entity_poly.pdbx_strand_id
1 'polypeptide(L)'
;MNQTLPAPLDVKLMNLTASVLFVGCAMAVLAAGAWWVLRYPGFAIARIVVQGDLVHNNAVTLRANVAPHLVGNFFTVDLRAAREAFEQVPWVRRAQVRRVYPGSLRVELQEHDAVAYWGPDTGSALVNSQGEVFEANVGDVEQEGLPRLQGPAGTSAEVLQMYGLLEPVFQPLGLDVEELELTGRGGWRATLDSEAVVELGGGTPQEVVQRTQRFVRTLTQVAAQYGRRVDALESADLRHAGGYALRLRGVTTVSADATGATAVRKR
;
A
#
# COMPACT_ATOMS: atom_id res chain seq x y z
N MET A 1 66.87 -56.62 5.88
CA MET A 1 65.47 -56.30 6.05
C MET A 1 65.29 -55.74 7.46
N ASN A 2 65.29 -54.42 7.66
CA ASN A 2 65.07 -53.83 9.01
C ASN A 2 63.57 -53.86 9.30
N GLN A 3 63.16 -54.78 10.18
CA GLN A 3 61.82 -54.73 10.73
C GLN A 3 61.78 -53.66 11.80
N THR A 4 61.08 -52.55 11.44
CA THR A 4 60.80 -51.49 12.44
C THR A 4 59.79 -52.08 13.44
N LEU A 5 60.18 -52.25 14.69
CA LEU A 5 59.30 -52.63 15.76
C LEU A 5 58.14 -51.63 15.89
N PRO A 6 56.91 -52.11 16.09
CA PRO A 6 55.77 -51.23 16.28
C PRO A 6 55.96 -50.36 17.53
N ALA A 7 55.73 -49.03 17.37
CA ALA A 7 55.88 -48.09 18.46
C ALA A 7 55.06 -48.50 19.69
N PRO A 8 55.60 -48.43 20.93
CA PRO A 8 54.90 -48.70 22.19
C PRO A 8 53.59 -47.91 22.31
N LEU A 9 52.60 -48.41 23.04
CA LEU A 9 51.28 -47.79 23.16
C LEU A 9 51.32 -46.37 23.75
N ASP A 10 52.21 -46.11 24.67
CA ASP A 10 52.44 -44.79 25.29
C ASP A 10 52.92 -43.74 24.27
N VAL A 11 53.84 -44.14 23.37
CA VAL A 11 54.32 -43.26 22.28
C VAL A 11 53.17 -42.95 21.27
N LYS A 12 52.32 -43.99 20.99
CA LYS A 12 51.15 -43.75 20.11
C LYS A 12 50.13 -42.83 20.74
N LEU A 13 49.85 -42.99 22.07
CA LEU A 13 48.98 -42.11 22.80
C LEU A 13 49.50 -40.69 22.89
N MET A 14 50.79 -40.52 23.17
CA MET A 14 51.47 -39.23 23.23
C MET A 14 51.44 -38.50 21.89
N ASN A 15 51.69 -39.21 20.79
CA ASN A 15 51.59 -38.63 19.43
C ASN A 15 50.15 -38.27 19.05
N LEU A 16 49.16 -39.09 19.46
CA LEU A 16 47.73 -38.78 19.23
C LEU A 16 47.33 -37.51 20.01
N THR A 17 47.65 -37.43 21.31
CA THR A 17 47.35 -36.21 22.10
C THR A 17 48.08 -35.00 21.61
N ALA A 18 49.34 -35.12 21.22
CA ALA A 18 50.11 -34.01 20.60
C ALA A 18 49.46 -33.56 19.28
N SER A 19 49.04 -34.51 18.42
CA SER A 19 48.36 -34.20 17.15
C SER A 19 47.02 -33.52 17.38
N VAL A 20 46.23 -33.96 18.31
CA VAL A 20 44.94 -33.35 18.68
C VAL A 20 45.15 -31.92 19.21
N LEU A 21 46.13 -31.74 20.09
CA LEU A 21 46.46 -30.39 20.59
C LEU A 21 46.96 -29.49 19.49
N PHE A 22 47.81 -29.98 18.59
CA PHE A 22 48.35 -29.18 17.48
C PHE A 22 47.23 -28.76 16.51
N VAL A 23 46.33 -29.66 16.14
CA VAL A 23 45.15 -29.37 15.29
C VAL A 23 44.22 -28.41 15.99
N GLY A 24 43.95 -28.60 17.28
CA GLY A 24 43.14 -27.68 18.09
C GLY A 24 43.73 -26.29 18.16
N CYS A 25 45.04 -26.19 18.40
CA CYS A 25 45.74 -24.88 18.42
C CYS A 25 45.74 -24.21 17.03
N ALA A 26 45.96 -24.98 15.97
CA ALA A 26 45.92 -24.44 14.60
C ALA A 26 44.53 -23.92 14.26
N MET A 27 43.47 -24.64 14.60
CA MET A 27 42.09 -24.21 14.42
C MET A 27 41.75 -22.93 15.24
N ALA A 28 42.24 -22.84 16.48
CA ALA A 28 42.05 -21.66 17.32
C ALA A 28 42.75 -20.44 16.74
N VAL A 29 43.99 -20.57 16.23
CA VAL A 29 44.70 -19.48 15.57
C VAL A 29 44.01 -19.04 14.27
N LEU A 30 43.53 -20.00 13.48
CA LEU A 30 42.75 -19.68 12.26
C LEU A 30 41.42 -18.97 12.60
N ALA A 31 40.70 -19.42 13.62
CA ALA A 31 39.48 -18.80 14.08
C ALA A 31 39.74 -17.38 14.63
N ALA A 32 40.79 -17.20 15.43
CA ALA A 32 41.20 -15.89 15.96
C ALA A 32 41.62 -14.92 14.81
N GLY A 33 42.37 -15.42 13.83
CA GLY A 33 42.77 -14.66 12.65
C GLY A 33 41.54 -14.26 11.80
N ALA A 34 40.62 -15.19 11.54
CA ALA A 34 39.41 -14.91 10.82
C ALA A 34 38.52 -13.88 11.58
N TRP A 35 38.38 -14.06 12.89
CA TRP A 35 37.64 -13.10 13.72
C TRP A 35 38.26 -11.71 13.73
N TRP A 36 39.61 -11.61 13.77
CA TRP A 36 40.34 -10.35 13.70
C TRP A 36 40.14 -9.66 12.33
N VAL A 37 40.26 -10.42 11.22
CA VAL A 37 40.06 -9.90 9.86
C VAL A 37 38.63 -9.39 9.68
N LEU A 38 37.62 -10.18 10.15
CA LEU A 38 36.21 -9.79 10.06
C LEU A 38 35.87 -8.52 10.86
N ARG A 39 36.67 -8.17 11.88
CA ARG A 39 36.49 -6.95 12.69
C ARG A 39 37.44 -5.82 12.32
N TYR A 40 38.32 -6.03 11.34
CA TYR A 40 39.28 -5.02 10.95
C TYR A 40 38.60 -3.74 10.42
N PRO A 41 38.94 -2.53 10.95
CA PRO A 41 38.29 -1.27 10.58
C PRO A 41 38.41 -0.92 9.09
N GLY A 42 39.40 -1.46 8.39
CA GLY A 42 39.58 -1.27 6.95
C GLY A 42 38.42 -1.84 6.09
N PHE A 43 37.57 -2.70 6.67
CA PHE A 43 36.36 -3.22 6.03
C PHE A 43 35.09 -2.50 6.50
N ALA A 44 35.21 -1.33 7.10
CA ALA A 44 34.05 -0.50 7.40
C ALA A 44 33.28 -0.15 6.11
N ILE A 45 31.96 0.00 6.22
CA ILE A 45 31.12 0.47 5.10
C ILE A 45 31.48 1.94 4.84
N ALA A 46 32.21 2.18 3.76
CA ALA A 46 32.69 3.51 3.40
C ALA A 46 31.63 4.35 2.68
N ARG A 47 30.72 3.71 1.94
CA ARG A 47 29.72 4.41 1.11
C ARG A 47 28.44 3.60 0.99
N ILE A 48 27.31 4.30 1.03
CA ILE A 48 25.99 3.77 0.65
C ILE A 48 25.57 4.56 -0.58
N VAL A 49 25.34 3.85 -1.68
CA VAL A 49 24.85 4.42 -2.94
C VAL A 49 23.40 4.04 -3.09
N VAL A 50 22.52 5.02 -2.99
CA VAL A 50 21.08 4.85 -3.18
C VAL A 50 20.75 5.21 -4.61
N GLN A 51 19.95 4.38 -5.28
CA GLN A 51 19.50 4.53 -6.66
C GLN A 51 18.03 4.12 -6.75
N GLY A 52 17.31 4.56 -7.79
CA GLY A 52 15.90 4.27 -8.03
C GLY A 52 15.04 5.50 -7.89
N ASP A 53 13.76 5.28 -7.59
CA ASP A 53 12.79 6.35 -7.45
C ASP A 53 13.02 7.09 -6.13
N LEU A 54 13.30 8.38 -6.21
CA LEU A 54 13.61 9.24 -5.07
C LEU A 54 12.89 10.58 -5.24
N VAL A 55 11.56 10.52 -5.37
CA VAL A 55 10.72 11.71 -5.51
C VAL A 55 10.43 12.32 -4.13
N HIS A 56 10.01 11.48 -3.18
CA HIS A 56 9.59 11.89 -1.84
C HIS A 56 10.70 11.74 -0.79
N ASN A 57 11.72 10.93 -1.05
CA ASN A 57 12.82 10.69 -0.14
C ASN A 57 14.12 11.33 -0.64
N ASN A 58 14.85 11.96 0.25
CA ASN A 58 16.18 12.45 -0.05
C ASN A 58 17.27 11.65 0.70
N ALA A 59 18.51 11.74 0.20
CA ALA A 59 19.63 10.99 0.77
C ALA A 59 19.90 11.33 2.25
N VAL A 60 19.53 12.52 2.72
CA VAL A 60 19.74 12.95 4.12
C VAL A 60 18.73 12.24 5.02
N THR A 61 17.45 12.25 4.65
CA THR A 61 16.37 11.57 5.40
C THR A 61 16.61 10.07 5.48
N LEU A 62 16.94 9.44 4.34
CA LEU A 62 17.26 8.01 4.27
C LEU A 62 18.46 7.68 5.17
N ARG A 63 19.53 8.49 5.13
CA ARG A 63 20.70 8.26 5.97
C ARG A 63 20.38 8.40 7.46
N ALA A 64 19.61 9.40 7.84
CA ALA A 64 19.24 9.62 9.24
C ALA A 64 18.44 8.47 9.82
N ASN A 65 17.49 7.92 9.06
CA ASN A 65 16.62 6.84 9.50
C ASN A 65 17.32 5.46 9.47
N VAL A 66 18.18 5.21 8.49
CA VAL A 66 18.75 3.87 8.27
C VAL A 66 20.13 3.68 8.92
N ALA A 67 20.96 4.73 9.01
CA ALA A 67 22.31 4.60 9.55
C ALA A 67 22.39 3.96 10.95
N PRO A 68 21.48 4.23 11.90
CA PRO A 68 21.50 3.60 13.22
C PRO A 68 21.30 2.07 13.18
N HIS A 69 20.65 1.55 12.14
CA HIS A 69 20.34 0.13 11.96
C HIS A 69 21.44 -0.64 11.20
N LEU A 70 22.42 0.08 10.61
CA LEU A 70 23.53 -0.53 9.89
C LEU A 70 24.69 -0.86 10.85
N VAL A 71 24.56 -1.96 11.57
CA VAL A 71 25.58 -2.42 12.51
C VAL A 71 26.51 -3.44 11.85
N GLY A 72 27.83 -3.27 11.99
CA GLY A 72 28.82 -4.19 11.46
C GLY A 72 29.74 -3.54 10.40
N ASN A 73 30.46 -4.40 9.67
CA ASN A 73 31.32 -4.00 8.56
C ASN A 73 30.80 -4.61 7.24
N PHE A 74 31.55 -4.41 6.15
CA PHE A 74 31.19 -4.91 4.83
C PHE A 74 30.84 -6.41 4.77
N PHE A 75 31.49 -7.24 5.59
CA PHE A 75 31.26 -8.70 5.62
C PHE A 75 30.17 -9.10 6.62
N THR A 76 30.06 -8.38 7.74
CA THR A 76 29.21 -8.78 8.87
C THR A 76 27.86 -8.04 8.92
N VAL A 77 27.68 -6.96 8.15
CA VAL A 77 26.42 -6.23 8.09
C VAL A 77 25.26 -7.17 7.68
N ASP A 78 24.17 -7.12 8.42
CA ASP A 78 22.96 -7.84 8.08
C ASP A 78 22.18 -7.08 6.98
N LEU A 79 22.20 -7.63 5.75
CA LEU A 79 21.51 -7.04 4.61
C LEU A 79 20.00 -7.14 4.73
N ARG A 80 19.47 -8.10 5.51
CA ARG A 80 18.03 -8.20 5.75
C ARG A 80 17.57 -7.07 6.67
N ALA A 81 18.24 -6.90 7.79
CA ALA A 81 17.97 -5.79 8.70
C ALA A 81 18.15 -4.43 8.03
N ALA A 82 19.18 -4.30 7.18
CA ALA A 82 19.38 -3.10 6.37
C ALA A 82 18.20 -2.83 5.44
N ARG A 83 17.71 -3.85 4.72
CA ARG A 83 16.55 -3.75 3.83
C ARG A 83 15.31 -3.33 4.61
N GLU A 84 15.00 -4.02 5.71
CA GLU A 84 13.85 -3.72 6.57
C GLU A 84 13.90 -2.28 7.09
N ALA A 85 15.08 -1.78 7.45
CA ALA A 85 15.24 -0.39 7.88
C ALA A 85 14.96 0.62 6.75
N PHE A 86 15.29 0.31 5.50
CA PHE A 86 14.90 1.15 4.37
C PHE A 86 13.40 1.08 4.10
N GLU A 87 12.79 -0.11 4.19
CA GLU A 87 11.35 -0.33 3.97
C GLU A 87 10.46 0.26 5.09
N GLN A 88 11.03 0.64 6.23
CA GLN A 88 10.33 1.39 7.29
C GLN A 88 10.27 2.90 7.05
N VAL A 89 11.04 3.41 6.09
CA VAL A 89 10.99 4.83 5.75
C VAL A 89 9.70 5.13 4.97
N PRO A 90 8.95 6.17 5.33
CA PRO A 90 7.77 6.59 4.58
C PRO A 90 8.06 6.70 3.08
N TRP A 91 7.10 6.36 2.27
CA TRP A 91 7.18 6.29 0.80
C TRP A 91 8.03 5.15 0.23
N VAL A 92 8.88 4.48 1.00
CA VAL A 92 9.67 3.35 0.48
C VAL A 92 8.82 2.09 0.46
N ARG A 93 8.44 1.65 -0.73
CA ARG A 93 7.68 0.41 -0.93
C ARG A 93 8.57 -0.83 -0.86
N ARG A 94 9.74 -0.75 -1.48
CA ARG A 94 10.69 -1.88 -1.55
C ARG A 94 12.12 -1.40 -1.61
N ALA A 95 13.00 -2.11 -0.94
CA ALA A 95 14.42 -1.88 -0.97
C ALA A 95 15.18 -3.16 -1.37
N GLN A 96 16.18 -3.03 -2.24
CA GLN A 96 17.14 -4.10 -2.52
C GLN A 96 18.53 -3.63 -2.11
N VAL A 97 19.12 -4.32 -1.14
CA VAL A 97 20.45 -3.97 -0.60
C VAL A 97 21.46 -5.00 -1.06
N ARG A 98 22.53 -4.55 -1.70
CA ARG A 98 23.62 -5.40 -2.21
C ARG A 98 24.98 -4.88 -1.79
N ARG A 99 25.89 -5.81 -1.50
CA ARG A 99 27.30 -5.46 -1.27
C ARG A 99 28.00 -5.19 -2.59
N VAL A 100 28.77 -4.10 -2.64
CA VAL A 100 29.64 -3.75 -3.77
C VAL A 100 31.06 -3.58 -3.24
N TYR A 101 31.95 -4.49 -3.65
CA TYR A 101 33.35 -4.45 -3.25
C TYR A 101 34.01 -3.12 -3.68
N PRO A 102 34.95 -2.54 -2.90
CA PRO A 102 35.56 -3.10 -1.69
C PRO A 102 34.85 -2.77 -0.37
N GLY A 103 33.97 -1.81 -0.27
CA GLY A 103 33.39 -1.37 1.01
C GLY A 103 32.13 -0.53 0.83
N SER A 104 31.32 -0.81 -0.21
CA SER A 104 30.11 -0.05 -0.49
C SER A 104 28.87 -0.93 -0.39
N LEU A 105 27.75 -0.33 0.00
CA LEU A 105 26.42 -0.91 -0.18
C LEU A 105 25.72 -0.17 -1.32
N ARG A 106 25.12 -0.91 -2.22
CA ARG A 106 24.19 -0.38 -3.22
C ARG A 106 22.77 -0.71 -2.79
N VAL A 107 21.93 0.31 -2.78
CA VAL A 107 20.52 0.21 -2.41
C VAL A 107 19.71 0.69 -3.60
N GLU A 108 18.86 -0.18 -4.12
CA GLU A 108 17.87 0.14 -5.15
C GLU A 108 16.54 0.30 -4.45
N LEU A 109 15.95 1.50 -4.50
CA LEU A 109 14.67 1.83 -3.89
C LEU A 109 13.59 1.93 -4.94
N GLN A 110 12.40 1.50 -4.55
CA GLN A 110 11.14 1.73 -5.25
C GLN A 110 10.20 2.42 -4.26
N GLU A 111 9.73 3.61 -4.62
CA GLU A 111 8.75 4.34 -3.82
C GLU A 111 7.31 3.89 -4.12
N HIS A 112 6.39 4.20 -3.21
CA HIS A 112 4.96 4.07 -3.44
C HIS A 112 4.50 5.15 -4.42
N ASP A 113 3.64 4.76 -5.35
CA ASP A 113 2.92 5.66 -6.24
C ASP A 113 1.50 5.80 -5.68
N ALA A 114 1.24 6.91 -4.97
CA ALA A 114 -0.05 7.16 -4.33
C ALA A 114 -1.10 7.48 -5.39
N VAL A 115 -2.21 6.74 -5.38
CA VAL A 115 -3.33 6.93 -6.33
C VAL A 115 -4.64 7.27 -5.63
N ALA A 116 -4.73 7.12 -4.30
CA ALA A 116 -5.90 7.48 -3.52
C ALA A 116 -5.55 7.68 -2.04
N TYR A 117 -6.37 8.45 -1.32
CA TYR A 117 -6.41 8.45 0.13
C TYR A 117 -7.15 7.21 0.64
N TRP A 118 -6.75 6.68 1.81
CA TRP A 118 -7.40 5.53 2.43
C TRP A 118 -8.01 5.87 3.78
N GLY A 119 -9.29 5.53 3.95
CA GLY A 119 -10.00 5.72 5.21
C GLY A 119 -10.58 7.13 5.39
N PRO A 120 -10.96 7.53 6.63
CA PRO A 120 -11.65 8.78 6.90
C PRO A 120 -10.75 10.01 6.64
N ASP A 121 -11.36 11.16 6.45
CA ASP A 121 -10.69 12.44 6.13
C ASP A 121 -9.53 12.83 7.06
N THR A 122 -9.56 12.35 8.29
CA THR A 122 -8.54 12.65 9.30
C THR A 122 -7.33 11.71 9.25
N GLY A 123 -7.31 10.75 8.32
CA GLY A 123 -6.27 9.74 8.21
C GLY A 123 -5.08 10.21 7.37
N SER A 124 -3.89 9.65 7.65
CA SER A 124 -2.65 9.83 6.89
C SER A 124 -2.36 8.63 5.96
N ALA A 125 -3.29 7.69 5.84
CA ALA A 125 -3.12 6.49 5.03
C ALA A 125 -3.42 6.78 3.55
N LEU A 126 -2.59 6.21 2.70
CA LEU A 126 -2.65 6.28 1.25
C LEU A 126 -2.74 4.89 0.65
N VAL A 127 -3.22 4.79 -0.57
CA VAL A 127 -3.23 3.56 -1.38
C VAL A 127 -2.35 3.78 -2.60
N ASN A 128 -1.45 2.83 -2.86
CA ASN A 128 -0.63 2.86 -4.06
C ASN A 128 -1.33 2.18 -5.26
N SER A 129 -0.73 2.30 -6.43
CA SER A 129 -1.23 1.71 -7.69
C SER A 129 -1.37 0.17 -7.66
N GLN A 130 -0.82 -0.51 -6.66
CA GLN A 130 -0.97 -1.96 -6.43
C GLN A 130 -2.07 -2.30 -5.42
N GLY A 131 -2.75 -1.28 -4.83
CA GLY A 131 -3.76 -1.46 -3.82
C GLY A 131 -3.22 -1.72 -2.41
N GLU A 132 -1.91 -1.46 -2.17
CA GLU A 132 -1.29 -1.58 -0.85
C GLU A 132 -1.50 -0.28 -0.06
N VAL A 133 -1.93 -0.40 1.19
CA VAL A 133 -2.07 0.75 2.10
C VAL A 133 -0.72 1.04 2.75
N PHE A 134 -0.33 2.30 2.77
CA PHE A 134 0.87 2.79 3.45
C PHE A 134 0.60 4.11 4.16
N GLU A 135 1.42 4.43 5.15
CA GLU A 135 1.33 5.70 5.89
C GLU A 135 2.44 6.64 5.46
N ALA A 136 2.07 7.85 5.09
CA ALA A 136 3.01 8.91 4.76
C ALA A 136 2.39 10.28 5.10
N ASN A 137 3.23 11.33 5.07
CA ASN A 137 2.72 12.68 5.22
C ASN A 137 1.88 13.06 3.99
N VAL A 138 0.61 13.31 4.20
CA VAL A 138 -0.36 13.68 3.15
C VAL A 138 0.06 14.98 2.43
N GLY A 139 0.78 15.87 3.11
CA GLY A 139 1.30 17.10 2.52
C GLY A 139 2.42 16.89 1.48
N ASP A 140 2.98 15.69 1.39
CA ASP A 140 4.00 15.34 0.40
C ASP A 140 3.40 14.80 -0.90
N VAL A 141 2.06 14.64 -0.96
CA VAL A 141 1.36 14.18 -2.16
C VAL A 141 1.32 15.32 -3.18
N GLU A 142 2.01 15.15 -4.30
CA GLU A 142 2.11 16.17 -5.35
C GLU A 142 0.83 16.27 -6.21
N GLN A 143 0.03 15.20 -6.26
CA GLN A 143 -1.19 15.14 -7.06
C GLN A 143 -2.38 15.75 -6.30
N GLU A 144 -2.90 16.86 -6.82
CA GLU A 144 -4.18 17.43 -6.36
C GLU A 144 -5.34 16.56 -6.87
N GLY A 145 -6.37 16.36 -6.01
CA GLY A 145 -7.62 15.71 -6.43
C GLY A 145 -7.59 14.17 -6.44
N LEU A 146 -6.71 13.52 -5.66
CA LEU A 146 -6.80 12.08 -5.47
C LEU A 146 -8.14 11.70 -4.82
N PRO A 147 -8.80 10.63 -5.30
CA PRO A 147 -10.04 10.12 -4.70
C PRO A 147 -9.79 9.58 -3.30
N ARG A 148 -10.84 9.54 -2.50
CA ARG A 148 -10.84 8.90 -1.20
C ARG A 148 -11.49 7.53 -1.29
N LEU A 149 -10.79 6.51 -0.85
CA LEU A 149 -11.26 5.13 -0.83
C LEU A 149 -11.44 4.65 0.61
N GLN A 150 -12.54 3.96 0.88
CA GLN A 150 -12.84 3.42 2.20
C GLN A 150 -13.35 1.99 2.11
N GLY A 151 -13.04 1.19 3.13
CA GLY A 151 -13.54 -0.19 3.24
C GLY A 151 -13.04 -0.90 4.49
N PRO A 152 -13.51 -2.11 4.74
CA PRO A 152 -12.98 -2.97 5.79
C PRO A 152 -11.48 -3.22 5.61
N ALA A 153 -10.80 -3.56 6.70
CA ALA A 153 -9.38 -3.87 6.67
C ALA A 153 -9.06 -4.98 5.64
N GLY A 154 -8.04 -4.75 4.81
CA GLY A 154 -7.61 -5.70 3.78
C GLY A 154 -8.39 -5.66 2.46
N THR A 155 -9.32 -4.73 2.27
CA THR A 155 -10.10 -4.60 1.02
C THR A 155 -9.61 -3.49 0.09
N SER A 156 -8.51 -2.84 0.40
CA SER A 156 -8.01 -1.67 -0.36
C SER A 156 -7.79 -1.95 -1.86
N ALA A 157 -7.24 -3.11 -2.20
CA ALA A 157 -7.06 -3.51 -3.60
C ALA A 157 -8.40 -3.74 -4.32
N GLU A 158 -9.41 -4.31 -3.63
CA GLU A 158 -10.75 -4.50 -4.16
C GLU A 158 -11.45 -3.16 -4.41
N VAL A 159 -11.34 -2.23 -3.44
CA VAL A 159 -11.94 -0.89 -3.55
C VAL A 159 -11.28 -0.10 -4.67
N LEU A 160 -9.96 -0.14 -4.79
CA LEU A 160 -9.23 0.49 -5.88
C LEU A 160 -9.64 -0.07 -7.25
N GLN A 161 -9.77 -1.39 -7.36
CA GLN A 161 -10.23 -2.02 -8.59
C GLN A 161 -11.65 -1.58 -8.96
N MET A 162 -12.56 -1.53 -7.98
CA MET A 162 -13.94 -1.07 -8.21
C MET A 162 -13.97 0.40 -8.62
N TYR A 163 -13.14 1.25 -8.00
CA TYR A 163 -13.00 2.66 -8.39
C TYR A 163 -12.63 2.79 -9.87
N GLY A 164 -11.60 2.08 -10.33
CA GLY A 164 -11.18 2.08 -11.73
C GLY A 164 -12.24 1.56 -12.72
N LEU A 165 -13.22 0.77 -12.23
CA LEU A 165 -14.36 0.32 -13.06
C LEU A 165 -15.51 1.34 -13.07
N LEU A 166 -15.70 2.10 -12.00
CA LEU A 166 -16.82 3.03 -11.84
C LEU A 166 -16.52 4.44 -12.37
N GLU A 167 -15.30 4.94 -12.17
CA GLU A 167 -14.88 6.26 -12.65
C GLU A 167 -15.23 6.52 -14.12
N PRO A 168 -14.85 5.64 -15.09
CA PRO A 168 -15.17 5.86 -16.51
C PRO A 168 -16.68 5.79 -16.80
N VAL A 169 -17.50 5.24 -15.89
CA VAL A 169 -18.95 5.20 -16.06
C VAL A 169 -19.59 6.55 -15.80
N PHE A 170 -19.06 7.35 -14.86
CA PHE A 170 -19.57 8.69 -14.54
C PHE A 170 -19.02 9.80 -15.43
N GLN A 171 -17.82 9.64 -16.00
CA GLN A 171 -17.17 10.62 -16.87
C GLN A 171 -18.06 11.19 -18.00
N PRO A 172 -18.91 10.39 -18.70
CA PRO A 172 -19.77 10.95 -19.75
C PRO A 172 -20.80 11.98 -19.26
N LEU A 173 -21.05 12.05 -17.95
CA LEU A 173 -21.92 13.04 -17.32
C LEU A 173 -21.15 14.29 -16.86
N GLY A 174 -19.81 14.29 -16.94
CA GLY A 174 -18.94 15.30 -16.36
C GLY A 174 -18.96 15.27 -14.83
N LEU A 175 -19.12 14.08 -14.24
CA LEU A 175 -19.11 13.84 -12.80
C LEU A 175 -17.96 12.91 -12.47
N ASP A 176 -17.15 13.28 -11.49
CA ASP A 176 -16.03 12.50 -11.00
C ASP A 176 -16.38 11.84 -9.66
N VAL A 177 -15.86 10.65 -9.43
CA VAL A 177 -16.05 9.93 -8.16
C VAL A 177 -14.98 10.44 -7.18
N GLU A 178 -15.38 11.29 -6.24
CA GLU A 178 -14.50 11.85 -5.22
C GLU A 178 -14.25 10.87 -4.07
N GLU A 179 -15.28 10.08 -3.71
CA GLU A 179 -15.17 9.07 -2.66
C GLU A 179 -15.87 7.77 -3.06
N LEU A 180 -15.22 6.63 -2.77
CA LEU A 180 -15.82 5.29 -2.92
C LEU A 180 -15.65 4.49 -1.64
N GLU A 181 -16.78 4.04 -1.10
CA GLU A 181 -16.83 3.23 0.12
C GLU A 181 -17.36 1.82 -0.17
N LEU A 182 -16.63 0.80 0.29
CA LEU A 182 -17.16 -0.54 0.51
C LEU A 182 -17.65 -0.63 1.95
N THR A 183 -18.95 -0.64 2.14
CA THR A 183 -19.55 -0.74 3.47
C THR A 183 -19.27 -2.08 4.14
N GLY A 184 -19.29 -2.15 5.46
CA GLY A 184 -19.11 -3.40 6.21
C GLY A 184 -20.17 -4.49 5.92
N ARG A 185 -21.24 -4.17 5.17
CA ARG A 185 -22.28 -5.10 4.72
C ARG A 185 -22.09 -5.56 3.27
N GLY A 186 -20.96 -5.19 2.63
CA GLY A 186 -20.64 -5.55 1.25
C GLY A 186 -21.40 -4.72 0.19
N GLY A 187 -21.94 -3.57 0.57
CA GLY A 187 -22.55 -2.62 -0.38
C GLY A 187 -21.55 -1.52 -0.75
N TRP A 188 -21.71 -0.99 -1.95
CA TRP A 188 -20.91 0.11 -2.48
C TRP A 188 -21.67 1.43 -2.40
N ARG A 189 -20.96 2.50 -2.02
CA ARG A 189 -21.43 3.88 -2.01
C ARG A 189 -20.41 4.75 -2.68
N ALA A 190 -20.85 5.62 -3.57
CA ALA A 190 -20.02 6.62 -4.23
C ALA A 190 -20.49 8.02 -3.85
N THR A 191 -19.55 8.92 -3.54
CA THR A 191 -19.79 10.36 -3.45
C THR A 191 -19.14 11.00 -4.66
N LEU A 192 -19.90 11.85 -5.35
CA LEU A 192 -19.44 12.53 -6.55
C LEU A 192 -18.91 13.94 -6.20
N ASP A 193 -18.15 14.55 -7.11
CA ASP A 193 -17.63 15.93 -7.02
C ASP A 193 -18.74 16.99 -6.82
N SER A 194 -19.97 16.68 -7.23
CA SER A 194 -21.17 17.47 -6.97
C SER A 194 -21.73 17.32 -5.56
N GLU A 195 -21.04 16.58 -4.66
CA GLU A 195 -21.50 16.14 -3.32
C GLU A 195 -22.69 15.15 -3.36
N ALA A 196 -23.04 14.65 -4.54
CA ALA A 196 -24.14 13.70 -4.69
C ALA A 196 -23.72 12.31 -4.17
N VAL A 197 -24.57 11.71 -3.34
CA VAL A 197 -24.34 10.37 -2.79
C VAL A 197 -25.14 9.33 -3.59
N VAL A 198 -24.45 8.32 -4.11
CA VAL A 198 -25.05 7.24 -4.90
C VAL A 198 -24.86 5.91 -4.18
N GLU A 199 -25.96 5.35 -3.67
CA GLU A 199 -25.99 4.00 -3.10
C GLU A 199 -26.04 2.97 -4.22
N LEU A 200 -24.88 2.39 -4.55
CA LEU A 200 -24.73 1.44 -5.66
C LEU A 200 -25.22 0.03 -5.29
N GLY A 201 -25.20 -0.31 -3.99
CA GLY A 201 -25.59 -1.62 -3.46
C GLY A 201 -24.52 -2.70 -3.62
N GLY A 202 -24.83 -3.91 -3.17
CA GLY A 202 -23.94 -5.07 -3.26
C GLY A 202 -24.08 -5.84 -4.57
N GLY A 203 -23.27 -6.89 -4.69
CA GLY A 203 -23.23 -7.80 -5.84
C GLY A 203 -21.82 -7.93 -6.42
N THR A 204 -21.71 -8.69 -7.49
CA THR A 204 -20.45 -8.79 -8.23
C THR A 204 -20.06 -7.45 -8.86
N PRO A 205 -18.76 -7.19 -9.12
CA PRO A 205 -18.33 -5.96 -9.78
C PRO A 205 -19.07 -5.67 -11.09
N GLN A 206 -19.35 -6.70 -11.88
CA GLN A 206 -20.08 -6.59 -13.13
C GLN A 206 -21.55 -6.15 -12.93
N GLU A 207 -22.21 -6.67 -11.90
CA GLU A 207 -23.60 -6.30 -11.58
C GLU A 207 -23.69 -4.84 -11.12
N VAL A 208 -22.74 -4.40 -10.27
CA VAL A 208 -22.66 -3.02 -9.80
C VAL A 208 -22.41 -2.08 -10.97
N VAL A 209 -21.42 -2.35 -11.81
CA VAL A 209 -21.11 -1.55 -13.01
C VAL A 209 -22.29 -1.48 -13.97
N GLN A 210 -22.96 -2.62 -14.27
CA GLN A 210 -24.12 -2.63 -15.16
C GLN A 210 -25.30 -1.81 -14.61
N ARG A 211 -25.50 -1.86 -13.29
CA ARG A 211 -26.54 -1.08 -12.60
C ARG A 211 -26.23 0.41 -12.69
N THR A 212 -24.97 0.79 -12.44
CA THR A 212 -24.51 2.18 -12.57
C THR A 212 -24.61 2.68 -14.01
N GLN A 213 -24.23 1.88 -14.99
CA GLN A 213 -24.36 2.25 -16.42
C GLN A 213 -25.82 2.48 -16.83
N ARG A 214 -26.78 1.68 -16.32
CA ARG A 214 -28.22 1.90 -16.57
C ARG A 214 -28.68 3.24 -15.97
N PHE A 215 -28.27 3.53 -14.75
CA PHE A 215 -28.55 4.80 -14.07
C PHE A 215 -28.01 5.99 -14.87
N VAL A 216 -26.72 5.98 -15.21
CA VAL A 216 -26.04 7.07 -15.93
C VAL A 216 -26.72 7.36 -17.27
N ARG A 217 -27.08 6.32 -18.04
CA ARG A 217 -27.77 6.47 -19.33
C ARG A 217 -29.14 7.17 -19.23
N THR A 218 -29.84 7.00 -18.13
CA THR A 218 -31.19 7.55 -17.96
C THR A 218 -31.24 8.83 -17.14
N LEU A 219 -30.18 9.12 -16.34
CA LEU A 219 -30.15 10.26 -15.43
C LEU A 219 -30.35 11.59 -16.13
N THR A 220 -29.68 11.83 -17.27
CA THR A 220 -29.81 13.08 -18.03
C THR A 220 -31.24 13.32 -18.48
N GLN A 221 -31.91 12.28 -18.99
CA GLN A 221 -33.32 12.37 -19.44
C GLN A 221 -34.26 12.62 -18.25
N VAL A 222 -34.06 11.93 -17.16
CA VAL A 222 -34.89 12.08 -15.96
C VAL A 222 -34.70 13.46 -15.34
N ALA A 223 -33.46 13.96 -15.20
CA ALA A 223 -33.22 15.30 -14.70
C ALA A 223 -33.87 16.38 -15.56
N ALA A 224 -33.78 16.24 -16.90
CA ALA A 224 -34.38 17.17 -17.85
C ALA A 224 -35.93 17.22 -17.75
N GLN A 225 -36.63 16.13 -17.42
CA GLN A 225 -38.06 16.11 -17.18
C GLN A 225 -38.50 17.03 -16.04
N TYR A 226 -37.60 17.27 -15.07
CA TYR A 226 -37.83 18.19 -13.96
C TYR A 226 -37.17 19.56 -14.18
N GLY A 227 -36.72 19.88 -15.40
CA GLY A 227 -36.03 21.13 -15.73
C GLY A 227 -34.70 21.29 -14.99
N ARG A 228 -34.01 20.18 -14.67
CA ARG A 228 -32.74 20.15 -13.94
C ARG A 228 -31.63 19.56 -14.81
N ARG A 229 -30.39 19.89 -14.45
CA ARG A 229 -29.18 19.30 -15.01
C ARG A 229 -28.69 18.17 -14.09
N VAL A 230 -27.72 17.40 -14.55
CA VAL A 230 -27.16 16.24 -13.83
C VAL A 230 -26.47 16.65 -12.53
N ASP A 231 -25.86 17.85 -12.51
CA ASP A 231 -25.23 18.46 -11.35
C ASP A 231 -26.20 18.81 -10.21
N ALA A 232 -27.52 18.82 -10.50
CA ALA A 232 -28.56 18.95 -9.48
C ALA A 232 -28.84 17.64 -8.72
N LEU A 233 -28.19 16.52 -9.04
CA LEU A 233 -28.31 15.30 -8.27
C LEU A 233 -27.90 15.55 -6.82
N GLU A 234 -28.71 15.13 -5.88
CA GLU A 234 -28.44 15.19 -4.43
C GLU A 234 -28.16 13.78 -3.90
N SER A 235 -29.00 12.80 -4.32
CA SER A 235 -28.75 11.40 -3.99
C SER A 235 -29.45 10.47 -4.97
N ALA A 236 -28.92 9.25 -5.09
CA ALA A 236 -29.54 8.16 -5.83
C ALA A 236 -29.38 6.83 -5.08
N ASP A 237 -30.44 6.00 -5.12
CA ASP A 237 -30.41 4.66 -4.56
C ASP A 237 -30.68 3.63 -5.66
N LEU A 238 -29.65 2.89 -6.03
CA LEU A 238 -29.66 1.90 -7.11
C LEU A 238 -29.89 0.46 -6.60
N ARG A 239 -30.14 0.28 -5.32
CA ARG A 239 -30.30 -1.06 -4.71
C ARG A 239 -31.57 -1.80 -5.15
N HIS A 240 -32.52 -1.10 -5.74
CA HIS A 240 -33.77 -1.69 -6.18
C HIS A 240 -33.63 -2.46 -7.49
N ALA A 241 -34.16 -3.70 -7.54
CA ALA A 241 -34.02 -4.56 -8.72
C ALA A 241 -34.75 -4.02 -9.97
N GLY A 242 -35.85 -3.27 -9.81
CA GLY A 242 -36.69 -2.76 -10.89
C GLY A 242 -36.42 -1.32 -11.31
N GLY A 243 -35.50 -0.62 -10.69
CA GLY A 243 -35.25 0.80 -10.97
C GLY A 243 -34.37 1.45 -9.92
N TYR A 244 -34.40 2.77 -9.85
CA TYR A 244 -33.69 3.53 -8.85
C TYR A 244 -34.56 4.68 -8.31
N ALA A 245 -34.33 5.07 -7.07
CA ALA A 245 -34.86 6.31 -6.51
C ALA A 245 -33.81 7.41 -6.62
N LEU A 246 -34.21 8.63 -6.96
CA LEU A 246 -33.29 9.77 -6.99
C LEU A 246 -33.92 10.99 -6.33
N ARG A 247 -33.05 11.85 -5.81
CA ARG A 247 -33.39 13.17 -5.29
C ARG A 247 -32.61 14.21 -6.08
N LEU A 248 -33.33 15.23 -6.56
CA LEU A 248 -32.75 16.38 -7.25
C LEU A 248 -32.91 17.63 -6.39
N ARG A 249 -31.87 18.44 -6.32
CA ARG A 249 -31.89 19.73 -5.60
C ARG A 249 -33.00 20.64 -6.15
N GLY A 250 -33.87 21.10 -5.23
CA GLY A 250 -34.98 22.00 -5.58
C GLY A 250 -36.15 21.34 -6.30
N VAL A 251 -36.28 20.00 -6.21
CA VAL A 251 -37.48 19.27 -6.66
C VAL A 251 -38.13 18.67 -5.42
N THR A 252 -39.41 19.00 -5.20
CA THR A 252 -40.21 18.43 -4.11
C THR A 252 -41.31 17.56 -4.72
N THR A 253 -41.38 16.29 -4.37
CA THR A 253 -42.51 15.41 -4.71
C THR A 253 -43.62 15.68 -3.72
N VAL A 254 -44.74 16.23 -4.18
CA VAL A 254 -45.95 16.32 -3.38
C VAL A 254 -46.60 14.95 -3.39
N SER A 255 -46.73 14.32 -2.20
CA SER A 255 -47.50 13.07 -2.07
C SER A 255 -48.96 13.32 -2.51
N ALA A 256 -49.47 12.46 -3.39
CA ALA A 256 -50.81 12.58 -3.92
C ALA A 256 -51.91 12.45 -2.84
N ASP A 257 -51.58 12.08 -1.63
CA ASP A 257 -52.53 11.94 -0.52
C ASP A 257 -52.99 13.26 0.14
N ALA A 258 -52.37 14.40 -0.24
CA ALA A 258 -52.79 15.71 0.33
C ALA A 258 -53.97 16.37 -0.40
N THR A 259 -54.48 15.79 -1.47
CA THR A 259 -55.55 16.39 -2.30
C THR A 259 -56.96 15.83 -1.97
N GLY A 260 -57.08 14.98 -0.95
CA GLY A 260 -58.33 14.24 -0.64
C GLY A 260 -59.17 14.77 0.52
N ALA A 261 -58.91 15.95 1.07
CA ALA A 261 -59.67 16.42 2.26
C ALA A 261 -60.17 17.86 2.15
N THR A 262 -60.87 18.21 1.09
CA THR A 262 -61.75 19.41 1.14
C THR A 262 -62.97 19.15 0.27
N ALA A 263 -63.83 18.21 0.66
CA ALA A 263 -65.20 18.13 0.17
C ALA A 263 -66.14 18.67 1.26
N VAL A 264 -66.46 19.91 1.09
CA VAL A 264 -67.79 20.53 1.29
C VAL A 264 -68.69 19.91 2.34
N ARG A 265 -68.89 20.64 3.42
CA ARG A 265 -70.17 20.65 4.13
C ARG A 265 -70.81 22.02 3.97
N LYS A 266 -71.67 22.19 2.92
CA LYS A 266 -72.68 23.20 2.89
C LYS A 266 -73.88 22.72 3.68
N ARG A 267 -74.24 23.50 4.67
CA ARG A 267 -75.60 23.93 4.97
C ARG A 267 -75.59 25.35 5.45
#